data_6bca241001b0c23750eeeab4f54808b8
#
_entry.id   6bca241001b0c23750eeeab4f54808b8
#
_cell.length_a   1.000
_cell.length_b   1.000
_cell.length_c   1.000
_cell.angle_alpha   90.00
_cell.angle_beta   90.00
_cell.angle_gamma   90.00
#
_symmetry.space_group_name_H-M   'P 1'
#
loop_
_entity.id
_entity.type
_entity.pdbx_description
1 polymer ?
#
loop_
_entity_poly.entity_id
_entity_poly.type
_entity_poly.pdbx_seq_one_letter_code
_entity_poly.pdbx_strand_id
1 'polypeptide(L)'
;MLLKDLLEKIEYTVVKGTDEVTINHLVNDSRKVSGDDVFVCIKGAGFDGHEFIEDVAQKGAVAVVVMEDVNVDANITVIKVEDTRYALACMSAAYFGHPAEKLITIGITGTKGKTTTTYMVRQVLESVGIKTGLIGTIETIVGDEITPAKNTTPESFVVQETFAKMVKAGCKCVVMEVSSQGLMLHRVSGFTFDYGIFTNIEPDHIGPNEHKDFDDYLHCKSMLLKQCRQGIVNMDADYIDRVLEGHTCELETFGVKGDYDFKASDIKLFTKPGSLCVSYDLSGKMNFPVEIDIPGNFSVYNSLCAIAICSHFTNDVEKIREALKNVRVKGRVEIIPVSKRFTLMIDYAHNAMSLESLLKSLKEYNPKRLVTVFGCGGNRARGRRFEMGEVSSKLSDFTIVTSDNPRFEEPMDIINDILVGVHKADGKYVTIPDRKDAIRYAILNAKDGDVIVLAGKGHEDYQEIKGVKYPMDERVLISEVIKEDEVKAVL
;
A
#
# COMPACT_ATOMS: atom_id res chain seq x y z
N MET A 1 -25.94 15.30 -17.25
CA MET A 1 -25.22 14.90 -18.46
C MET A 1 -25.98 13.78 -19.16
N LEU A 2 -25.72 13.50 -20.44
CA LEU A 2 -26.39 12.38 -21.11
C LEU A 2 -25.68 11.06 -20.78
N LEU A 3 -26.44 9.97 -20.66
CA LEU A 3 -25.88 8.64 -20.39
C LEU A 3 -24.89 8.21 -21.47
N LYS A 4 -25.21 8.48 -22.77
CA LYS A 4 -24.31 8.18 -23.89
C LYS A 4 -22.94 8.83 -23.79
N ASP A 5 -22.82 10.00 -23.15
CA ASP A 5 -21.54 10.68 -22.96
C ASP A 5 -20.64 9.90 -21.98
N LEU A 6 -21.23 9.20 -21.00
CA LEU A 6 -20.50 8.31 -20.08
C LEU A 6 -20.05 7.01 -20.75
N LEU A 7 -20.75 6.57 -21.79
CA LEU A 7 -20.53 5.31 -22.49
C LEU A 7 -19.60 5.44 -23.70
N GLU A 8 -19.10 6.63 -24.02
CA GLU A 8 -18.35 6.93 -25.25
C GLU A 8 -17.15 5.99 -25.50
N LYS A 9 -16.46 5.54 -24.43
CA LYS A 9 -15.28 4.66 -24.54
C LYS A 9 -15.59 3.19 -24.21
N ILE A 10 -16.85 2.78 -24.30
CA ILE A 10 -17.31 1.44 -23.89
C ILE A 10 -18.12 0.83 -25.01
N GLU A 11 -17.87 -0.43 -25.31
CA GLU A 11 -18.78 -1.21 -26.17
C GLU A 11 -20.00 -1.63 -25.36
N TYR A 12 -21.20 -1.31 -25.85
CA TYR A 12 -22.44 -1.59 -25.13
C TYR A 12 -23.61 -1.88 -26.08
N THR A 13 -24.66 -2.46 -25.54
CA THR A 13 -25.94 -2.67 -26.20
C THR A 13 -27.08 -2.06 -25.39
N VAL A 14 -27.94 -1.28 -25.99
CA VAL A 14 -29.18 -0.83 -25.39
C VAL A 14 -30.20 -1.97 -25.46
N VAL A 15 -30.45 -2.62 -24.32
CA VAL A 15 -31.39 -3.75 -24.23
C VAL A 15 -32.81 -3.24 -24.07
N LYS A 16 -33.02 -2.13 -23.35
CA LYS A 16 -34.30 -1.49 -23.11
C LYS A 16 -34.13 0.02 -23.00
N GLY A 17 -35.09 0.81 -23.44
CA GLY A 17 -35.07 2.27 -23.33
C GLY A 17 -34.17 2.95 -24.36
N THR A 18 -33.43 3.98 -23.94
CA THR A 18 -32.51 4.77 -24.79
C THR A 18 -31.32 5.27 -23.95
N ASP A 19 -30.18 5.45 -24.61
CA ASP A 19 -28.98 6.04 -24.01
C ASP A 19 -28.97 7.59 -24.00
N GLU A 20 -30.00 8.21 -24.59
CA GLU A 20 -30.20 9.67 -24.62
C GLU A 20 -30.87 10.22 -23.36
N VAL A 21 -30.96 9.42 -22.29
CA VAL A 21 -31.47 9.88 -20.99
C VAL A 21 -30.48 10.79 -20.27
N THR A 22 -31.00 11.82 -19.61
CA THR A 22 -30.21 12.67 -18.73
C THR A 22 -30.05 11.98 -17.38
N ILE A 23 -28.82 11.98 -16.85
CA ILE A 23 -28.52 11.41 -15.55
C ILE A 23 -27.95 12.48 -14.60
N ASN A 24 -28.25 12.34 -13.31
CA ASN A 24 -27.73 13.18 -12.24
C ASN A 24 -26.41 12.63 -11.70
N HIS A 25 -26.42 11.38 -11.22
CA HIS A 25 -25.25 10.77 -10.62
C HIS A 25 -24.96 9.39 -11.20
N LEU A 26 -23.68 9.02 -11.16
CA LEU A 26 -23.18 7.68 -11.41
C LEU A 26 -23.03 6.95 -10.07
N VAL A 27 -23.75 5.86 -9.87
CA VAL A 27 -23.86 5.17 -8.58
C VAL A 27 -23.61 3.67 -8.72
N ASN A 28 -22.87 3.07 -7.79
CA ASN A 28 -22.64 1.63 -7.68
C ASN A 28 -23.02 1.04 -6.30
N ASP A 29 -23.70 1.84 -5.47
CA ASP A 29 -24.23 1.43 -4.16
C ASP A 29 -25.73 1.71 -4.15
N SER A 30 -26.56 0.66 -4.19
CA SER A 30 -28.02 0.75 -4.28
C SER A 30 -28.67 1.55 -3.15
N ARG A 31 -27.97 1.73 -2.02
CA ARG A 31 -28.43 2.54 -0.88
C ARG A 31 -28.30 4.03 -1.13
N LYS A 32 -27.46 4.44 -2.10
CA LYS A 32 -27.18 5.83 -2.43
C LYS A 32 -27.95 6.33 -3.64
N VAL A 33 -28.71 5.46 -4.30
CA VAL A 33 -29.52 5.83 -5.45
C VAL A 33 -30.61 6.81 -5.05
N SER A 34 -30.73 7.87 -5.84
CA SER A 34 -31.76 8.92 -5.77
C SER A 34 -32.39 9.14 -7.14
N GLY A 35 -33.11 10.23 -7.35
CA GLY A 35 -33.76 10.48 -8.64
C GLY A 35 -32.78 10.76 -9.79
N ASP A 36 -33.13 10.23 -10.97
CA ASP A 36 -32.40 10.42 -12.24
C ASP A 36 -30.92 9.93 -12.22
N ASP A 37 -30.63 8.87 -11.46
CA ASP A 37 -29.30 8.28 -11.38
C ASP A 37 -29.15 7.13 -12.39
N VAL A 38 -27.89 6.85 -12.78
CA VAL A 38 -27.50 5.59 -13.43
C VAL A 38 -26.83 4.68 -12.41
N PHE A 39 -27.35 3.47 -12.25
CA PHE A 39 -26.80 2.47 -11.33
C PHE A 39 -26.02 1.40 -12.11
N VAL A 40 -24.77 1.16 -11.71
CA VAL A 40 -23.91 0.11 -12.28
C VAL A 40 -23.96 -1.13 -11.40
N CYS A 41 -24.45 -2.24 -11.95
CA CYS A 41 -24.63 -3.51 -11.27
C CYS A 41 -23.27 -4.22 -11.11
N ILE A 42 -22.63 -4.09 -9.96
CA ILE A 42 -21.36 -4.75 -9.66
C ILE A 42 -21.60 -6.08 -8.95
N LYS A 43 -20.99 -7.15 -9.50
CA LYS A 43 -20.95 -8.46 -8.85
C LYS A 43 -19.77 -8.52 -7.89
N GLY A 44 -20.04 -8.62 -6.59
CA GLY A 44 -19.07 -8.75 -5.51
C GLY A 44 -18.94 -10.17 -4.97
N ALA A 45 -18.03 -10.40 -4.03
CA ALA A 45 -17.84 -11.73 -3.41
C ALA A 45 -19.03 -12.19 -2.55
N GLY A 46 -19.82 -11.27 -2.03
CA GLY A 46 -20.96 -11.58 -1.12
C GLY A 46 -22.27 -10.94 -1.51
N PHE A 47 -22.36 -10.28 -2.66
CA PHE A 47 -23.58 -9.64 -3.16
C PHE A 47 -23.52 -9.52 -4.68
N ASP A 48 -24.69 -9.44 -5.32
CA ASP A 48 -24.84 -9.16 -6.74
C ASP A 48 -25.70 -7.92 -6.96
N GLY A 49 -25.12 -6.90 -7.61
CA GLY A 49 -25.81 -5.65 -7.91
C GLY A 49 -27.04 -5.83 -8.82
N HIS A 50 -27.06 -6.89 -9.64
CA HIS A 50 -28.19 -7.20 -10.52
C HIS A 50 -29.48 -7.52 -9.74
N GLU A 51 -29.38 -8.02 -8.50
CA GLU A 51 -30.53 -8.31 -7.64
C GLU A 51 -31.29 -7.06 -7.17
N PHE A 52 -30.68 -5.88 -7.29
CA PHE A 52 -31.23 -4.62 -6.80
C PHE A 52 -31.86 -3.75 -7.88
N ILE A 53 -32.01 -4.22 -9.13
CA ILE A 53 -32.49 -3.42 -10.28
C ILE A 53 -33.89 -2.85 -10.00
N GLU A 54 -34.81 -3.67 -9.53
CA GLU A 54 -36.19 -3.20 -9.24
C GLU A 54 -36.21 -2.20 -8.05
N ASP A 55 -35.39 -2.43 -7.02
CA ASP A 55 -35.26 -1.52 -5.88
C ASP A 55 -34.71 -0.15 -6.29
N VAL A 56 -33.65 -0.11 -7.12
CA VAL A 56 -33.08 1.17 -7.59
C VAL A 56 -34.00 1.88 -8.57
N ALA A 57 -34.76 1.15 -9.39
CA ALA A 57 -35.78 1.74 -10.25
C ALA A 57 -36.89 2.42 -9.44
N GLN A 58 -37.36 1.77 -8.34
CA GLN A 58 -38.33 2.37 -7.43
C GLN A 58 -37.79 3.60 -6.70
N LYS A 59 -36.48 3.68 -6.47
CA LYS A 59 -35.79 4.86 -5.92
C LYS A 59 -35.57 5.98 -6.93
N GLY A 60 -35.95 5.76 -8.18
CA GLY A 60 -35.90 6.77 -9.26
C GLY A 60 -34.68 6.71 -10.14
N ALA A 61 -33.90 5.60 -10.14
CA ALA A 61 -32.88 5.40 -11.15
C ALA A 61 -33.51 5.39 -12.56
N VAL A 62 -32.90 6.07 -13.52
CA VAL A 62 -33.37 6.14 -14.91
C VAL A 62 -32.67 5.16 -15.83
N ALA A 63 -31.52 4.65 -15.40
CA ALA A 63 -30.75 3.67 -16.15
C ALA A 63 -30.00 2.70 -15.22
N VAL A 64 -29.81 1.46 -15.72
CA VAL A 64 -28.94 0.46 -15.13
C VAL A 64 -27.93 -0.05 -16.16
N VAL A 65 -26.70 -0.32 -15.71
CA VAL A 65 -25.66 -0.96 -16.50
C VAL A 65 -25.44 -2.37 -15.96
N VAL A 66 -25.60 -3.38 -16.81
CA VAL A 66 -25.59 -4.80 -16.46
C VAL A 66 -24.57 -5.57 -17.31
N MET A 67 -24.08 -6.71 -16.81
CA MET A 67 -23.24 -7.64 -17.58
C MET A 67 -23.96 -8.95 -17.91
N GLU A 68 -25.10 -9.21 -17.26
CA GLU A 68 -25.91 -10.41 -17.43
C GLU A 68 -27.23 -10.06 -18.14
N ASP A 69 -27.89 -11.05 -18.71
CA ASP A 69 -29.24 -10.87 -19.25
C ASP A 69 -30.23 -10.74 -18.09
N VAL A 70 -30.94 -9.64 -18.06
CA VAL A 70 -31.91 -9.33 -17.00
C VAL A 70 -33.30 -9.13 -17.60
N ASN A 71 -34.32 -9.63 -16.90
CA ASN A 71 -35.69 -9.31 -17.19
C ASN A 71 -36.17 -8.24 -16.21
N VAL A 72 -36.41 -7.03 -16.71
CA VAL A 72 -36.75 -5.87 -15.90
C VAL A 72 -38.13 -5.36 -16.28
N ASP A 73 -39.08 -5.41 -15.36
CA ASP A 73 -40.44 -4.91 -15.57
C ASP A 73 -40.51 -3.38 -15.44
N ALA A 74 -39.68 -2.78 -14.58
CA ALA A 74 -39.64 -1.33 -14.37
C ALA A 74 -39.36 -0.54 -15.66
N ASN A 75 -39.93 0.65 -15.77
CA ASN A 75 -39.67 1.56 -16.90
C ASN A 75 -38.31 2.28 -16.71
N ILE A 76 -37.23 1.56 -16.99
CA ILE A 76 -35.84 2.00 -16.81
C ILE A 76 -35.03 1.63 -18.05
N THR A 77 -34.03 2.44 -18.42
CA THR A 77 -33.08 2.10 -19.48
C THR A 77 -32.12 1.00 -18.99
N VAL A 78 -31.92 -0.03 -19.82
CA VAL A 78 -31.01 -1.13 -19.54
C VAL A 78 -29.89 -1.14 -20.57
N ILE A 79 -28.66 -0.92 -20.12
CA ILE A 79 -27.45 -0.97 -20.93
C ILE A 79 -26.68 -2.23 -20.57
N LYS A 80 -26.40 -3.09 -21.56
CA LYS A 80 -25.58 -4.28 -21.39
C LYS A 80 -24.15 -4.02 -21.86
N VAL A 81 -23.18 -4.41 -21.03
CA VAL A 81 -21.75 -4.34 -21.28
C VAL A 81 -21.11 -5.71 -21.03
N GLU A 82 -19.89 -5.93 -21.49
CA GLU A 82 -19.14 -7.17 -21.22
C GLU A 82 -18.72 -7.28 -19.76
N ASP A 83 -18.21 -6.19 -19.17
CA ASP A 83 -17.74 -6.10 -17.78
C ASP A 83 -18.20 -4.79 -17.14
N THR A 84 -19.01 -4.90 -16.10
CA THR A 84 -19.56 -3.73 -15.39
C THR A 84 -18.52 -3.00 -14.54
N ARG A 85 -17.43 -3.65 -14.10
CA ARG A 85 -16.33 -2.99 -13.39
C ARG A 85 -15.48 -2.13 -14.33
N TYR A 86 -15.16 -2.67 -15.50
CA TYR A 86 -14.51 -1.90 -16.56
C TYR A 86 -15.37 -0.73 -17.01
N ALA A 87 -16.67 -0.98 -17.23
CA ALA A 87 -17.63 0.07 -17.58
C ALA A 87 -17.69 1.16 -16.51
N LEU A 88 -17.79 0.80 -15.21
CA LEU A 88 -17.76 1.77 -14.10
C LEU A 88 -16.50 2.63 -14.13
N ALA A 89 -15.33 2.05 -14.42
CA ALA A 89 -14.08 2.78 -14.49
C ALA A 89 -14.07 3.83 -15.61
N CYS A 90 -14.49 3.44 -16.82
CA CYS A 90 -14.58 4.35 -17.97
C CYS A 90 -15.66 5.43 -17.76
N MET A 91 -16.84 5.04 -17.28
CA MET A 91 -17.93 5.97 -16.96
C MET A 91 -17.49 6.97 -15.86
N SER A 92 -16.76 6.52 -14.85
CA SER A 92 -16.24 7.39 -13.80
C SER A 92 -15.25 8.41 -14.35
N ALA A 93 -14.35 7.99 -15.25
CA ALA A 93 -13.43 8.91 -15.91
C ALA A 93 -14.18 10.01 -16.69
N ALA A 94 -15.19 9.63 -17.47
CA ALA A 94 -16.04 10.57 -18.21
C ALA A 94 -16.84 11.48 -17.27
N TYR A 95 -17.44 10.90 -16.20
CA TYR A 95 -18.26 11.62 -15.23
C TYR A 95 -17.49 12.75 -14.54
N PHE A 96 -16.21 12.53 -14.21
CA PHE A 96 -15.34 13.54 -13.63
C PHE A 96 -14.54 14.37 -14.66
N GLY A 97 -14.82 14.24 -15.95
CA GLY A 97 -14.20 15.02 -17.02
C GLY A 97 -12.75 14.68 -17.26
N HIS A 98 -12.42 13.39 -17.25
CA HIS A 98 -11.11 12.79 -17.53
C HIS A 98 -9.96 13.44 -16.73
N PRO A 99 -10.02 13.44 -15.40
CA PRO A 99 -9.05 14.16 -14.57
C PRO A 99 -7.63 13.59 -14.70
N ALA A 100 -7.46 12.32 -15.04
CA ALA A 100 -6.16 11.71 -15.29
C ALA A 100 -5.39 12.41 -16.44
N GLU A 101 -6.08 12.94 -17.45
CA GLU A 101 -5.46 13.67 -18.57
C GLU A 101 -4.89 15.05 -18.16
N LYS A 102 -5.23 15.52 -16.95
CA LYS A 102 -4.79 16.80 -16.38
C LYS A 102 -3.71 16.65 -15.31
N LEU A 103 -3.31 15.41 -15.04
CA LEU A 103 -2.29 15.03 -14.06
C LEU A 103 -1.23 14.16 -14.74
N ILE A 104 0.00 14.25 -14.26
CA ILE A 104 0.99 13.22 -14.54
C ILE A 104 0.68 12.06 -13.59
N THR A 105 0.40 10.89 -14.13
CA THR A 105 -0.05 9.73 -13.38
C THR A 105 1.06 8.69 -13.24
N ILE A 106 1.43 8.36 -12.00
CA ILE A 106 2.48 7.39 -11.66
C ILE A 106 1.84 6.26 -10.86
N GLY A 107 1.81 5.05 -11.43
CA GLY A 107 1.32 3.84 -10.79
C GLY A 107 2.47 2.95 -10.33
N ILE A 108 2.44 2.46 -9.10
CA ILE A 108 3.49 1.59 -8.52
C ILE A 108 2.88 0.25 -8.12
N THR A 109 3.35 -0.83 -8.75
CA THR A 109 2.96 -2.20 -8.39
C THR A 109 4.15 -3.04 -7.94
N GLY A 110 3.86 -4.16 -7.30
CA GLY A 110 4.80 -5.16 -6.78
C GLY A 110 4.28 -5.80 -5.51
N THR A 111 4.94 -6.81 -5.00
CA THR A 111 4.57 -7.43 -3.72
C THR A 111 4.93 -6.53 -2.56
N LYS A 112 6.18 -6.07 -2.51
CA LYS A 112 6.74 -5.21 -1.46
C LYS A 112 7.25 -3.88 -2.04
N GLY A 113 7.47 -2.88 -1.17
CA GLY A 113 8.10 -1.62 -1.53
C GLY A 113 7.17 -0.53 -2.07
N LYS A 114 5.93 -0.85 -2.50
CA LYS A 114 4.98 0.14 -3.05
C LYS A 114 4.85 1.40 -2.20
N THR A 115 4.47 1.24 -0.95
CA THR A 115 4.24 2.36 -0.03
C THR A 115 5.50 3.22 0.15
N THR A 116 6.64 2.59 0.46
CA THR A 116 7.90 3.33 0.65
C THR A 116 8.31 4.09 -0.61
N THR A 117 8.23 3.44 -1.78
CA THR A 117 8.55 4.07 -3.07
C THR A 117 7.61 5.24 -3.37
N THR A 118 6.31 5.09 -3.11
CA THR A 118 5.30 6.14 -3.32
C THR A 118 5.63 7.40 -2.50
N TYR A 119 6.04 7.23 -1.23
CA TYR A 119 6.46 8.35 -0.38
C TYR A 119 7.80 8.94 -0.83
N MET A 120 8.77 8.12 -1.24
CA MET A 120 10.06 8.61 -1.79
C MET A 120 9.84 9.46 -3.04
N VAL A 121 9.04 8.98 -3.99
CA VAL A 121 8.69 9.71 -5.22
C VAL A 121 8.03 11.04 -4.88
N ARG A 122 6.99 11.01 -4.04
CA ARG A 122 6.29 12.24 -3.63
C ARG A 122 7.23 13.24 -2.96
N GLN A 123 8.08 12.77 -2.02
CA GLN A 123 9.02 13.64 -1.31
C GLN A 123 10.00 14.34 -2.25
N VAL A 124 10.53 13.62 -3.24
CA VAL A 124 11.44 14.22 -4.24
C VAL A 124 10.69 15.23 -5.11
N LEU A 125 9.52 14.88 -5.65
CA LEU A 125 8.74 15.79 -6.51
C LEU A 125 8.32 17.06 -5.79
N GLU A 126 7.85 16.94 -4.54
CA GLU A 126 7.51 18.11 -3.70
C GLU A 126 8.74 19.00 -3.42
N SER A 127 9.94 18.41 -3.20
CA SER A 127 11.17 19.17 -2.94
C SER A 127 11.60 20.03 -4.13
N VAL A 128 11.19 19.67 -5.34
CA VAL A 128 11.46 20.44 -6.56
C VAL A 128 10.26 21.29 -7.00
N GLY A 129 9.25 21.42 -6.15
CA GLY A 129 8.09 22.30 -6.36
C GLY A 129 6.98 21.71 -7.23
N ILE A 130 6.96 20.39 -7.45
CA ILE A 130 5.89 19.71 -8.17
C ILE A 130 4.87 19.20 -7.15
N LYS A 131 3.76 19.92 -7.00
CA LYS A 131 2.67 19.55 -6.09
C LYS A 131 2.09 18.21 -6.48
N THR A 132 2.24 17.21 -5.61
CA THR A 132 1.99 15.78 -5.90
C THR A 132 0.96 15.20 -4.94
N GLY A 133 -0.15 14.71 -5.48
CA GLY A 133 -1.12 13.91 -4.75
C GLY A 133 -0.61 12.49 -4.49
N LEU A 134 -1.16 11.82 -3.48
CA LEU A 134 -0.83 10.44 -3.14
C LEU A 134 -2.09 9.62 -2.88
N ILE A 135 -2.13 8.40 -3.42
CA ILE A 135 -3.14 7.38 -3.08
C ILE A 135 -2.39 6.11 -2.68
N GLY A 136 -2.54 5.67 -1.43
CA GLY A 136 -1.80 4.51 -0.94
C GLY A 136 -2.44 3.77 0.21
N THR A 137 -1.71 2.82 0.75
CA THR A 137 -2.15 1.93 1.84
C THR A 137 -2.41 2.68 3.14
N ILE A 138 -1.64 3.74 3.40
CA ILE A 138 -1.71 4.49 4.66
C ILE A 138 -2.77 5.57 4.57
N GLU A 139 -2.71 6.37 3.52
CA GLU A 139 -3.51 7.58 3.39
C GLU A 139 -3.67 8.01 1.93
N THR A 140 -4.60 8.92 1.71
CA THR A 140 -4.76 9.69 0.48
C THR A 140 -4.44 11.14 0.78
N ILE A 141 -3.58 11.76 -0.04
CA ILE A 141 -3.16 13.17 0.11
C ILE A 141 -3.62 13.95 -1.12
N VAL A 142 -4.43 14.97 -0.89
CA VAL A 142 -4.95 15.88 -1.92
C VAL A 142 -4.58 17.31 -1.55
N GLY A 143 -3.49 17.84 -2.12
CA GLY A 143 -2.94 19.12 -1.66
C GLY A 143 -2.49 19.03 -0.20
N ASP A 144 -3.14 19.80 0.67
CA ASP A 144 -2.86 19.83 2.11
C ASP A 144 -3.80 18.92 2.93
N GLU A 145 -4.81 18.34 2.29
CA GLU A 145 -5.76 17.44 2.93
C GLU A 145 -5.20 16.02 2.97
N ILE A 146 -5.18 15.42 4.16
CA ILE A 146 -4.74 14.03 4.40
C ILE A 146 -5.91 13.26 4.98
N THR A 147 -6.28 12.17 4.33
CA THR A 147 -7.36 11.27 4.77
C THR A 147 -6.85 9.83 4.90
N PRO A 148 -7.18 9.10 5.99
CA PRO A 148 -6.80 7.69 6.12
C PRO A 148 -7.34 6.85 4.98
N ALA A 149 -6.51 5.94 4.45
CA ALA A 149 -6.92 5.04 3.38
C ALA A 149 -7.82 3.93 3.91
N LYS A 150 -8.81 3.53 3.10
CA LYS A 150 -9.62 2.32 3.36
C LYS A 150 -9.06 1.10 2.64
N ASN A 151 -8.51 1.31 1.46
CA ASN A 151 -7.90 0.30 0.60
C ASN A 151 -6.63 0.87 -0.03
N THR A 152 -5.64 0.01 -0.29
CA THR A 152 -4.41 0.38 -1.01
C THR A 152 -4.71 1.04 -2.35
N THR A 153 -5.65 0.46 -3.11
CA THR A 153 -6.16 0.98 -4.38
C THR A 153 -7.68 1.09 -4.24
N PRO A 154 -8.25 2.29 -4.16
CA PRO A 154 -9.70 2.48 -4.05
C PRO A 154 -10.47 1.99 -5.28
N GLU A 155 -11.79 1.87 -5.18
CA GLU A 155 -12.67 1.60 -6.32
C GLU A 155 -12.57 2.70 -7.39
N SER A 156 -12.79 2.35 -8.65
CA SER A 156 -12.54 3.23 -9.81
C SER A 156 -13.24 4.59 -9.72
N PHE A 157 -14.48 4.62 -9.22
CA PHE A 157 -15.19 5.88 -8.98
C PHE A 157 -14.43 6.78 -8.00
N VAL A 158 -13.95 6.21 -6.90
CA VAL A 158 -13.20 6.96 -5.86
C VAL A 158 -11.84 7.43 -6.40
N VAL A 159 -11.18 6.62 -7.24
CA VAL A 159 -9.92 7.03 -7.90
C VAL A 159 -10.14 8.26 -8.77
N GLN A 160 -11.15 8.25 -9.64
CA GLN A 160 -11.44 9.37 -10.53
C GLN A 160 -11.93 10.61 -9.77
N GLU A 161 -12.76 10.44 -8.73
CA GLU A 161 -13.16 11.52 -7.84
C GLU A 161 -11.95 12.18 -7.16
N THR A 162 -11.02 11.35 -6.68
CA THR A 162 -9.79 11.81 -6.02
C THR A 162 -8.89 12.56 -7.00
N PHE A 163 -8.74 12.06 -8.23
CA PHE A 163 -8.00 12.76 -9.27
C PHE A 163 -8.62 14.12 -9.60
N ALA A 164 -9.95 14.22 -9.69
CA ALA A 164 -10.64 15.49 -9.89
C ALA A 164 -10.41 16.47 -8.73
N LYS A 165 -10.41 15.99 -7.48
CA LYS A 165 -10.06 16.78 -6.30
C LYS A 165 -8.60 17.25 -6.35
N MET A 166 -7.66 16.39 -6.77
CA MET A 166 -6.24 16.74 -6.93
C MET A 166 -6.04 17.84 -7.98
N VAL A 167 -6.70 17.73 -9.14
CA VAL A 167 -6.70 18.79 -10.18
C VAL A 167 -7.19 20.11 -9.60
N LYS A 168 -8.32 20.09 -8.89
CA LYS A 168 -8.89 21.28 -8.25
C LYS A 168 -7.96 21.87 -7.18
N ALA A 169 -7.23 21.03 -6.46
CA ALA A 169 -6.24 21.45 -5.46
C ALA A 169 -4.92 21.94 -6.07
N GLY A 170 -4.79 21.92 -7.40
CA GLY A 170 -3.61 22.39 -8.14
C GLY A 170 -2.45 21.40 -8.16
N CYS A 171 -2.68 20.12 -7.83
CA CYS A 171 -1.68 19.08 -8.03
C CYS A 171 -1.34 18.96 -9.53
N LYS A 172 -0.07 18.69 -9.81
CA LYS A 172 0.45 18.46 -11.17
C LYS A 172 0.69 16.98 -11.43
N CYS A 173 0.92 16.23 -10.36
CA CYS A 173 1.24 14.81 -10.39
C CYS A 173 0.41 14.06 -9.36
N VAL A 174 0.13 12.80 -9.62
CA VAL A 174 -0.35 11.84 -8.64
C VAL A 174 0.54 10.61 -8.67
N VAL A 175 0.97 10.16 -7.50
CA VAL A 175 1.63 8.87 -7.32
C VAL A 175 0.70 7.95 -6.53
N MET A 176 0.48 6.73 -7.04
CA MET A 176 -0.44 5.81 -6.40
C MET A 176 0.07 4.37 -6.33
N GLU A 177 -0.26 3.71 -5.23
CA GLU A 177 -0.07 2.27 -5.11
C GLU A 177 -1.14 1.53 -5.93
N VAL A 178 -0.68 0.62 -6.80
CA VAL A 178 -1.54 -0.21 -7.65
C VAL A 178 -1.42 -1.67 -7.21
N SER A 179 -2.41 -2.16 -6.48
CA SER A 179 -2.46 -3.55 -6.02
C SER A 179 -2.85 -4.49 -7.17
N SER A 180 -2.47 -5.77 -7.08
CA SER A 180 -2.88 -6.78 -8.05
C SER A 180 -4.41 -6.91 -8.15
N GLN A 181 -5.10 -6.87 -7.01
CA GLN A 181 -6.57 -6.81 -7.00
C GLN A 181 -7.13 -5.52 -7.62
N GLY A 182 -6.42 -4.39 -7.47
CA GLY A 182 -6.80 -3.14 -8.12
C GLY A 182 -6.77 -3.24 -9.65
N LEU A 183 -5.80 -3.97 -10.20
CA LEU A 183 -5.73 -4.28 -11.63
C LEU A 183 -6.79 -5.31 -12.03
N MET A 184 -6.89 -6.43 -11.31
CA MET A 184 -7.86 -7.50 -11.55
C MET A 184 -9.32 -7.00 -11.56
N LEU A 185 -9.64 -6.08 -10.66
CA LEU A 185 -11.00 -5.55 -10.47
C LEU A 185 -11.24 -4.21 -11.20
N HIS A 186 -10.43 -3.88 -12.19
CA HIS A 186 -10.54 -2.67 -13.01
C HIS A 186 -10.60 -1.35 -12.23
N ARG A 187 -10.02 -1.30 -11.00
CA ARG A 187 -10.06 -0.09 -10.17
C ARG A 187 -9.27 1.08 -10.75
N VAL A 188 -8.30 0.77 -11.60
CA VAL A 188 -7.43 1.75 -12.27
C VAL A 188 -7.63 1.76 -13.79
N SER A 189 -8.68 1.13 -14.32
CA SER A 189 -9.06 1.22 -15.73
C SER A 189 -9.69 2.58 -16.06
N GLY A 190 -9.95 2.84 -17.36
CA GLY A 190 -10.52 4.10 -17.84
C GLY A 190 -9.51 5.21 -18.12
N PHE A 191 -8.21 4.98 -17.87
CA PHE A 191 -7.10 5.87 -18.24
C PHE A 191 -5.81 5.06 -18.43
N THR A 192 -4.80 5.69 -19.04
CA THR A 192 -3.45 5.13 -19.17
C THR A 192 -2.51 5.90 -18.27
N PHE A 193 -1.72 5.22 -17.46
CA PHE A 193 -0.67 5.86 -16.65
C PHE A 193 0.41 6.46 -17.55
N ASP A 194 0.95 7.62 -17.19
CA ASP A 194 2.15 8.13 -17.83
C ASP A 194 3.35 7.25 -17.47
N TYR A 195 3.45 6.83 -16.21
CA TYR A 195 4.51 5.95 -15.71
C TYR A 195 3.93 4.77 -14.91
N GLY A 196 4.38 3.57 -15.27
CA GLY A 196 4.09 2.33 -14.55
C GLY A 196 5.36 1.75 -13.95
N ILE A 197 5.36 1.50 -12.64
CA ILE A 197 6.55 1.04 -11.92
C ILE A 197 6.33 -0.37 -11.40
N PHE A 198 7.27 -1.27 -11.68
CA PHE A 198 7.31 -2.62 -11.15
C PHE A 198 8.49 -2.80 -10.19
N THR A 199 8.20 -3.08 -8.91
CA THR A 199 9.23 -3.20 -7.88
C THR A 199 9.75 -4.62 -7.70
N ASN A 200 8.88 -5.60 -7.48
CA ASN A 200 9.22 -7.02 -7.26
C ASN A 200 7.97 -7.90 -7.26
N ILE A 201 8.17 -9.23 -7.29
CA ILE A 201 7.11 -10.21 -7.10
C ILE A 201 7.62 -11.39 -6.28
N GLU A 202 6.81 -11.80 -5.30
CA GLU A 202 6.96 -13.00 -4.49
C GLU A 202 5.58 -13.64 -4.32
N PRO A 203 5.46 -14.96 -4.10
CA PRO A 203 4.17 -15.58 -3.83
C PRO A 203 3.46 -14.93 -2.62
N ASP A 204 2.32 -14.31 -2.86
CA ASP A 204 1.51 -13.64 -1.86
C ASP A 204 0.06 -13.51 -2.38
N HIS A 205 -0.89 -13.21 -1.53
CA HIS A 205 -2.28 -12.98 -1.92
C HIS A 205 -2.94 -14.13 -2.73
N ILE A 206 -2.62 -15.38 -2.39
CA ILE A 206 -3.22 -16.56 -2.99
C ILE A 206 -4.21 -17.18 -2.00
N GLY A 207 -5.50 -17.23 -2.35
CA GLY A 207 -6.54 -17.73 -1.45
C GLY A 207 -7.96 -17.60 -1.99
N PRO A 208 -8.98 -18.04 -1.25
CA PRO A 208 -10.36 -18.16 -1.75
C PRO A 208 -11.01 -16.86 -2.24
N ASN A 209 -10.58 -15.70 -1.71
CA ASN A 209 -11.11 -14.38 -2.07
C ASN A 209 -9.99 -13.46 -2.62
N GLU A 210 -8.91 -14.04 -3.06
CA GLU A 210 -7.72 -13.38 -3.59
C GLU A 210 -7.42 -13.98 -4.98
N HIS A 211 -6.15 -14.09 -5.36
CA HIS A 211 -5.75 -14.74 -6.60
C HIS A 211 -5.88 -16.28 -6.47
N LYS A 212 -6.31 -16.93 -7.57
CA LYS A 212 -6.47 -18.39 -7.60
C LYS A 212 -5.14 -19.14 -7.46
N ASP A 213 -4.07 -18.54 -8.02
CA ASP A 213 -2.71 -19.09 -8.01
C ASP A 213 -1.68 -17.99 -8.24
N PHE A 214 -0.40 -18.36 -8.23
CA PHE A 214 0.70 -17.43 -8.47
C PHE A 214 0.72 -16.86 -9.90
N ASP A 215 0.31 -17.64 -10.88
CA ASP A 215 0.28 -17.19 -12.28
C ASP A 215 -0.77 -16.09 -12.50
N ASP A 216 -1.93 -16.22 -11.88
CA ASP A 216 -2.96 -15.18 -11.85
C ASP A 216 -2.46 -13.91 -11.16
N TYR A 217 -1.78 -14.05 -10.01
CA TYR A 217 -1.19 -12.93 -9.29
C TYR A 217 -0.12 -12.19 -10.11
N LEU A 218 0.78 -12.94 -10.75
CA LEU A 218 1.82 -12.40 -11.63
C LEU A 218 1.19 -11.69 -12.85
N HIS A 219 0.23 -12.36 -13.51
CA HIS A 219 -0.49 -11.80 -14.64
C HIS A 219 -1.14 -10.45 -14.27
N CYS A 220 -1.88 -10.41 -13.16
CA CYS A 220 -2.53 -9.17 -12.73
C CYS A 220 -1.53 -8.03 -12.52
N LYS A 221 -0.36 -8.29 -11.91
CA LYS A 221 0.65 -7.25 -11.73
C LYS A 221 1.28 -6.78 -13.05
N SER A 222 1.47 -7.70 -14.02
CA SER A 222 2.03 -7.34 -15.33
C SER A 222 1.11 -6.41 -16.14
N MET A 223 -0.19 -6.39 -15.83
CA MET A 223 -1.16 -5.52 -16.51
C MET A 223 -0.80 -4.04 -16.42
N LEU A 224 -0.13 -3.58 -15.36
CA LEU A 224 0.30 -2.19 -15.26
C LEU A 224 1.23 -1.78 -16.41
N LEU A 225 2.15 -2.67 -16.82
CA LEU A 225 3.06 -2.42 -17.94
C LEU A 225 2.38 -2.48 -19.33
N LYS A 226 1.14 -2.94 -19.38
CA LYS A 226 0.26 -2.88 -20.55
C LYS A 226 -0.64 -1.64 -20.53
N GLN A 227 -0.70 -0.95 -19.39
CA GLN A 227 -1.56 0.21 -19.15
C GLN A 227 -0.75 1.48 -18.83
N CYS A 228 0.52 1.54 -19.17
CA CYS A 228 1.34 2.74 -19.02
C CYS A 228 2.10 3.07 -20.30
N ARG A 229 2.56 4.32 -20.40
CA ARG A 229 3.36 4.80 -21.54
C ARG A 229 4.85 4.47 -21.33
N GLN A 230 5.36 4.71 -20.12
CA GLN A 230 6.73 4.42 -19.70
C GLN A 230 6.72 3.44 -18.55
N GLY A 231 7.41 2.30 -18.69
CA GLY A 231 7.61 1.31 -17.64
C GLY A 231 8.97 1.51 -16.97
N ILE A 232 9.00 1.55 -15.63
CA ILE A 232 10.24 1.58 -14.83
C ILE A 232 10.33 0.28 -14.05
N VAL A 233 11.33 -0.55 -14.34
CA VAL A 233 11.30 -1.97 -13.99
C VAL A 233 12.57 -2.40 -13.24
N ASN A 234 12.35 -3.07 -12.10
CA ASN A 234 13.42 -3.75 -11.38
C ASN A 234 13.81 -5.04 -12.12
N MET A 235 14.98 -5.01 -12.76
CA MET A 235 15.48 -6.15 -13.53
C MET A 235 16.11 -7.26 -12.68
N ASP A 236 16.31 -7.00 -11.38
CA ASP A 236 16.78 -8.02 -10.42
C ASP A 236 15.63 -8.83 -9.80
N ALA A 237 14.39 -8.48 -10.11
CA ALA A 237 13.20 -9.15 -9.57
C ALA A 237 13.07 -10.58 -10.15
N ASP A 238 12.63 -11.50 -9.32
CA ASP A 238 12.28 -12.85 -9.77
C ASP A 238 11.17 -12.80 -10.82
N TYR A 239 11.16 -13.75 -11.74
CA TYR A 239 10.14 -13.88 -12.81
C TYR A 239 10.02 -12.67 -13.75
N ILE A 240 11.04 -11.80 -13.84
CA ILE A 240 10.96 -10.55 -14.59
C ILE A 240 10.59 -10.76 -16.06
N ASP A 241 11.13 -11.79 -16.72
CA ASP A 241 10.82 -12.12 -18.11
C ASP A 241 9.33 -12.36 -18.32
N ARG A 242 8.67 -13.04 -17.36
CA ARG A 242 7.23 -13.29 -17.39
C ARG A 242 6.41 -12.02 -17.11
N VAL A 243 6.91 -11.14 -16.26
CA VAL A 243 6.27 -9.84 -15.99
C VAL A 243 6.30 -8.94 -17.21
N LEU A 244 7.37 -9.00 -17.98
CA LEU A 244 7.55 -8.23 -19.21
C LEU A 244 6.80 -8.82 -20.42
N GLU A 245 6.25 -10.02 -20.30
CA GLU A 245 5.54 -10.66 -21.42
C GLU A 245 4.33 -9.83 -21.88
N GLY A 246 4.38 -9.39 -23.14
CA GLY A 246 3.31 -8.61 -23.76
C GLY A 246 3.16 -7.18 -23.22
N HIS A 247 4.20 -6.60 -22.59
CA HIS A 247 4.22 -5.17 -22.30
C HIS A 247 4.12 -4.34 -23.57
N THR A 248 3.57 -3.13 -23.46
CA THR A 248 3.37 -2.22 -24.60
C THR A 248 4.07 -0.88 -24.39
N CYS A 249 4.63 -0.64 -23.21
CA CYS A 249 5.32 0.59 -22.84
C CYS A 249 6.80 0.59 -23.24
N GLU A 250 7.39 1.78 -23.32
CA GLU A 250 8.84 1.93 -23.33
C GLU A 250 9.38 1.53 -21.95
N LEU A 251 10.55 0.87 -21.93
CA LEU A 251 11.14 0.40 -20.68
C LEU A 251 12.37 1.20 -20.27
N GLU A 252 12.43 1.49 -18.99
CA GLU A 252 13.61 1.98 -18.28
C GLU A 252 13.90 1.05 -17.10
N THR A 253 15.16 0.73 -16.89
CA THR A 253 15.60 -0.38 -16.05
C THR A 253 16.38 0.09 -14.84
N PHE A 254 16.18 -0.58 -13.71
CA PHE A 254 17.00 -0.36 -12.52
C PHE A 254 17.33 -1.67 -11.81
N GLY A 255 18.41 -1.65 -11.02
CA GLY A 255 18.84 -2.80 -10.22
C GLY A 255 20.25 -2.66 -9.68
N VAL A 256 20.80 -3.80 -9.20
CA VAL A 256 22.12 -3.89 -8.56
C VAL A 256 23.02 -4.87 -9.32
N LYS A 257 22.45 -5.96 -9.88
CA LYS A 257 23.22 -7.11 -10.37
C LYS A 257 23.74 -6.94 -11.81
N GLY A 258 23.05 -6.20 -12.67
CA GLY A 258 23.37 -6.05 -14.08
C GLY A 258 23.80 -4.64 -14.47
N ASP A 259 23.90 -4.39 -15.78
CA ASP A 259 24.04 -3.05 -16.33
C ASP A 259 22.66 -2.54 -16.70
N TYR A 260 22.22 -1.52 -15.99
CA TYR A 260 20.88 -0.96 -16.06
C TYR A 260 20.93 0.56 -16.24
N ASP A 261 19.85 1.16 -16.66
CA ASP A 261 19.73 2.62 -16.77
C ASP A 261 20.03 3.34 -15.45
N PHE A 262 19.65 2.71 -14.32
CA PHE A 262 19.96 3.16 -12.95
C PHE A 262 20.51 1.97 -12.15
N LYS A 263 21.77 2.03 -11.78
CA LYS A 263 22.47 0.95 -11.09
C LYS A 263 23.03 1.41 -9.76
N ALA A 264 22.75 0.65 -8.70
CA ALA A 264 23.45 0.82 -7.42
C ALA A 264 24.67 -0.09 -7.33
N SER A 265 25.76 0.43 -6.82
CA SER A 265 26.98 -0.29 -6.48
C SER A 265 27.52 0.18 -5.14
N ASP A 266 28.50 -0.52 -4.58
CA ASP A 266 29.18 -0.14 -3.32
C ASP A 266 28.20 0.06 -2.15
N ILE A 267 27.20 -0.81 -2.04
CA ILE A 267 26.15 -0.74 -1.03
C ILE A 267 26.76 -0.98 0.35
N LYS A 268 26.53 -0.04 1.28
CA LYS A 268 27.03 -0.09 2.66
C LYS A 268 25.87 0.09 3.64
N LEU A 269 25.70 -0.88 4.53
CA LEU A 269 24.82 -0.78 5.68
C LEU A 269 25.65 -0.26 6.87
N PHE A 270 25.17 0.78 7.53
CA PHE A 270 25.90 1.38 8.64
C PHE A 270 24.96 1.98 9.69
N THR A 271 25.49 2.15 10.89
CA THR A 271 24.74 2.69 12.03
C THR A 271 25.17 4.12 12.33
N LYS A 272 24.20 4.95 12.71
CA LYS A 272 24.40 6.24 13.35
C LYS A 272 23.81 6.17 14.77
N PRO A 273 24.18 7.08 15.69
CA PRO A 273 23.56 7.14 17.00
C PRO A 273 22.03 7.17 16.92
N GLY A 274 21.36 6.09 17.37
CA GLY A 274 19.90 5.95 17.35
C GLY A 274 19.29 5.68 15.97
N SER A 275 20.07 5.39 14.93
CA SER A 275 19.57 5.18 13.57
C SER A 275 20.34 4.11 12.81
N LEU A 276 19.70 3.52 11.81
CA LEU A 276 20.25 2.59 10.84
C LEU A 276 20.10 3.18 9.43
N CYS A 277 21.15 3.13 8.63
CA CYS A 277 21.21 3.80 7.34
C CYS A 277 21.77 2.86 6.26
N VAL A 278 21.50 3.21 5.00
CA VAL A 278 22.13 2.58 3.85
C VAL A 278 22.69 3.65 2.91
N SER A 279 23.85 3.39 2.31
CA SER A 279 24.41 4.20 1.24
C SER A 279 24.86 3.35 0.08
N TYR A 280 24.94 3.96 -1.10
CA TYR A 280 25.43 3.34 -2.31
C TYR A 280 25.87 4.39 -3.33
N ASP A 281 26.63 3.98 -4.33
CA ASP A 281 26.96 4.79 -5.48
C ASP A 281 26.00 4.50 -6.62
N LEU A 282 25.27 5.53 -7.08
CA LEU A 282 24.41 5.46 -8.26
C LEU A 282 25.23 5.70 -9.50
N SER A 283 25.00 4.90 -10.53
CA SER A 283 25.57 5.02 -11.87
C SER A 283 24.54 4.76 -12.97
N GLY A 284 24.86 5.17 -14.20
CA GLY A 284 24.00 5.06 -15.38
C GLY A 284 23.51 6.42 -15.86
N LYS A 285 22.22 6.62 -16.02
CA LYS A 285 21.64 7.90 -16.47
C LYS A 285 21.91 9.06 -15.51
N MET A 286 22.10 8.76 -14.22
CA MET A 286 22.57 9.71 -13.21
C MET A 286 23.73 9.10 -12.41
N ASN A 287 24.67 9.95 -11.90
CA ASN A 287 25.85 9.48 -11.20
C ASN A 287 26.10 10.35 -9.95
N PHE A 288 25.82 9.81 -8.76
CA PHE A 288 26.07 10.47 -7.47
C PHE A 288 25.94 9.47 -6.31
N PRO A 289 26.57 9.75 -5.14
CA PRO A 289 26.37 8.94 -3.95
C PRO A 289 24.99 9.21 -3.32
N VAL A 290 24.32 8.14 -2.88
CA VAL A 290 23.01 8.17 -2.22
C VAL A 290 23.14 7.69 -0.79
N GLU A 291 22.47 8.36 0.14
CA GLU A 291 22.33 7.95 1.54
C GLU A 291 20.84 8.03 1.95
N ILE A 292 20.37 6.99 2.65
CA ILE A 292 18.96 6.84 3.05
C ILE A 292 18.90 6.42 4.52
N ASP A 293 18.07 7.11 5.29
CA ASP A 293 17.84 6.82 6.71
C ASP A 293 16.67 5.81 6.93
N ILE A 294 16.29 5.06 5.90
CA ILE A 294 15.41 3.88 6.00
C ILE A 294 16.29 2.65 5.82
N PRO A 295 16.44 1.79 6.85
CA PRO A 295 17.36 0.66 6.82
C PRO A 295 16.94 -0.44 5.83
N GLY A 296 17.92 -1.25 5.44
CA GLY A 296 17.76 -2.47 4.67
C GLY A 296 18.02 -2.32 3.17
N ASN A 297 18.51 -3.40 2.57
CA ASN A 297 18.81 -3.47 1.14
C ASN A 297 17.59 -3.17 0.23
N PHE A 298 16.37 -3.46 0.70
CA PHE A 298 15.15 -3.09 -0.03
C PHE A 298 15.01 -1.58 -0.23
N SER A 299 15.58 -0.75 0.65
CA SER A 299 15.57 0.70 0.51
C SER A 299 16.44 1.19 -0.66
N VAL A 300 17.48 0.42 -1.04
CA VAL A 300 18.25 0.67 -2.25
C VAL A 300 17.35 0.56 -3.48
N TYR A 301 16.62 -0.55 -3.63
CA TYR A 301 15.71 -0.74 -4.76
C TYR A 301 14.57 0.29 -4.79
N ASN A 302 13.98 0.60 -3.64
CA ASN A 302 12.91 1.60 -3.55
C ASN A 302 13.41 3.00 -3.96
N SER A 303 14.63 3.37 -3.56
CA SER A 303 15.22 4.65 -3.91
C SER A 303 15.71 4.70 -5.36
N LEU A 304 16.28 3.61 -5.91
CA LEU A 304 16.60 3.52 -7.34
C LEU A 304 15.35 3.78 -8.19
N CYS A 305 14.25 3.13 -7.84
CA CYS A 305 12.96 3.34 -8.47
C CYS A 305 12.49 4.80 -8.37
N ALA A 306 12.59 5.41 -7.17
CA ALA A 306 12.23 6.81 -6.97
C ALA A 306 13.14 7.77 -7.76
N ILE A 307 14.44 7.50 -7.82
CA ILE A 307 15.39 8.30 -8.63
C ILE A 307 15.06 8.14 -10.11
N ALA A 308 14.83 6.92 -10.60
CA ALA A 308 14.53 6.67 -11.99
C ALA A 308 13.31 7.49 -12.44
N ILE A 309 12.18 7.42 -11.73
CA ILE A 309 11.00 8.22 -12.09
C ILE A 309 11.26 9.72 -11.92
N CYS A 310 11.91 10.15 -10.85
CA CYS A 310 12.11 11.58 -10.59
C CYS A 310 13.09 12.23 -11.56
N SER A 311 14.00 11.46 -12.18
CA SER A 311 14.93 11.96 -13.21
C SER A 311 14.22 12.53 -14.44
N HIS A 312 12.98 12.13 -14.71
CA HIS A 312 12.14 12.70 -15.76
C HIS A 312 11.66 14.13 -15.44
N PHE A 313 11.76 14.56 -14.20
CA PHE A 313 11.22 15.84 -13.72
C PHE A 313 12.31 16.80 -13.23
N THR A 314 13.46 16.29 -12.82
CA THR A 314 14.53 17.10 -12.25
C THR A 314 15.90 16.44 -12.42
N ASN A 315 16.92 17.30 -12.62
CA ASN A 315 18.34 16.93 -12.56
C ASN A 315 19.03 17.53 -11.32
N ASP A 316 18.27 18.07 -10.37
CA ASP A 316 18.81 18.66 -9.13
C ASP A 316 19.19 17.53 -8.14
N VAL A 317 20.42 17.06 -8.28
CA VAL A 317 20.98 15.96 -7.48
C VAL A 317 20.90 16.23 -5.98
N GLU A 318 21.17 17.47 -5.55
CA GLU A 318 21.17 17.79 -4.12
C GLU A 318 19.78 17.71 -3.52
N LYS A 319 18.75 18.18 -4.23
CA LYS A 319 17.37 18.05 -3.79
C LYS A 319 16.91 16.59 -3.75
N ILE A 320 17.29 15.77 -4.75
CA ILE A 320 17.00 14.34 -4.76
C ILE A 320 17.64 13.66 -3.53
N ARG A 321 18.93 13.91 -3.27
CA ARG A 321 19.66 13.33 -2.14
C ARG A 321 19.06 13.72 -0.79
N GLU A 322 18.80 15.02 -0.60
CA GLU A 322 18.21 15.54 0.63
C GLU A 322 16.79 14.99 0.87
N ALA A 323 15.96 14.93 -0.17
CA ALA A 323 14.63 14.39 -0.08
C ALA A 323 14.64 12.91 0.32
N LEU A 324 15.48 12.08 -0.33
CA LEU A 324 15.60 10.66 -0.03
C LEU A 324 16.14 10.39 1.37
N LYS A 325 17.11 11.19 1.84
CA LYS A 325 17.65 11.08 3.19
C LYS A 325 16.61 11.40 4.27
N ASN A 326 15.75 12.38 4.01
CA ASN A 326 14.77 12.86 4.97
C ASN A 326 13.41 12.17 4.88
N VAL A 327 13.20 11.25 3.93
CA VAL A 327 11.92 10.56 3.80
C VAL A 327 11.61 9.74 5.05
N ARG A 328 10.36 9.83 5.48
CA ARG A 328 9.82 9.01 6.59
C ARG A 328 8.48 8.43 6.13
N VAL A 329 8.28 7.15 6.39
CA VAL A 329 7.06 6.44 6.00
C VAL A 329 6.43 5.85 7.24
N LYS A 330 5.25 6.34 7.60
CA LYS A 330 4.53 5.93 8.81
C LYS A 330 4.38 4.40 8.86
N GLY A 331 4.97 3.78 9.87
CA GLY A 331 4.90 2.34 10.11
C GLY A 331 5.58 1.45 9.07
N ARG A 332 6.57 1.96 8.35
CA ARG A 332 7.43 1.18 7.44
C ARG A 332 8.89 1.40 7.81
N VAL A 333 9.42 0.52 8.65
CA VAL A 333 10.76 0.64 9.24
C VAL A 333 11.00 2.07 9.75
N GLU A 334 9.97 2.62 10.38
CA GLU A 334 9.94 4.00 10.87
C GLU A 334 10.77 4.14 12.12
N ILE A 335 11.93 4.77 12.02
CA ILE A 335 12.81 5.02 13.15
C ILE A 335 12.22 6.16 14.00
N ILE A 336 12.05 5.89 15.31
CA ILE A 336 11.57 6.84 16.31
C ILE A 336 12.78 7.32 17.13
N PRO A 337 13.19 8.58 17.03
CA PRO A 337 14.42 9.08 17.65
C PRO A 337 14.22 9.34 19.16
N VAL A 338 14.24 8.29 19.96
CA VAL A 338 14.08 8.38 21.43
C VAL A 338 15.41 8.40 22.16
N SER A 339 16.46 7.77 21.62
CA SER A 339 17.77 7.66 22.25
C SER A 339 18.90 7.61 21.23
N LYS A 340 20.10 8.01 21.63
CA LYS A 340 21.33 7.79 20.84
C LYS A 340 22.02 6.45 21.18
N ARG A 341 21.58 5.77 22.25
CA ARG A 341 22.16 4.51 22.75
C ARG A 341 21.66 3.29 21.99
N PHE A 342 20.39 3.31 21.56
CA PHE A 342 19.72 2.21 20.85
C PHE A 342 18.81 2.77 19.75
N THR A 343 18.44 1.92 18.81
CA THR A 343 17.47 2.27 17.77
C THR A 343 16.11 1.69 18.12
N LEU A 344 15.05 2.51 18.10
CA LEU A 344 13.66 2.10 18.21
C LEU A 344 12.95 2.35 16.88
N MET A 345 12.22 1.34 16.40
CA MET A 345 11.46 1.48 15.13
C MET A 345 10.10 0.81 15.20
N ILE A 346 9.21 1.28 14.33
CA ILE A 346 7.87 0.73 14.11
C ILE A 346 7.79 0.15 12.69
N ASP A 347 7.22 -1.06 12.56
CA ASP A 347 6.99 -1.69 11.26
C ASP A 347 5.65 -2.42 11.18
N TYR A 348 5.11 -2.55 9.97
CA TYR A 348 3.84 -3.21 9.69
C TYR A 348 3.96 -4.72 9.47
N ALA A 349 5.11 -5.33 9.67
CA ALA A 349 5.30 -6.78 9.52
C ALA A 349 4.35 -7.56 10.45
N HIS A 350 3.27 -8.09 9.90
CA HIS A 350 2.15 -8.71 10.62
C HIS A 350 1.89 -10.17 10.20
N ASN A 351 2.80 -10.76 9.44
CA ASN A 351 2.83 -12.19 9.10
C ASN A 351 4.26 -12.74 9.18
N ALA A 352 4.42 -14.05 9.18
CA ALA A 352 5.72 -14.70 9.39
C ALA A 352 6.76 -14.31 8.33
N MET A 353 6.36 -14.30 7.06
CA MET A 353 7.27 -13.98 5.94
C MET A 353 7.77 -12.52 6.00
N SER A 354 6.89 -11.55 6.29
CA SER A 354 7.30 -10.16 6.42
C SER A 354 8.14 -9.91 7.67
N LEU A 355 7.82 -10.56 8.80
CA LEU A 355 8.62 -10.50 10.02
C LEU A 355 10.01 -11.12 9.81
N GLU A 356 10.09 -12.26 9.15
CA GLU A 356 11.36 -12.91 8.81
C GLU A 356 12.24 -12.02 7.94
N SER A 357 11.66 -11.45 6.87
CA SER A 357 12.37 -10.54 5.96
C SER A 357 12.90 -9.31 6.70
N LEU A 358 12.08 -8.70 7.57
CA LEU A 358 12.46 -7.56 8.39
C LEU A 358 13.61 -7.91 9.33
N LEU A 359 13.48 -8.97 10.13
CA LEU A 359 14.48 -9.34 11.12
C LEU A 359 15.82 -9.76 10.48
N LYS A 360 15.78 -10.47 9.34
CA LYS A 360 17.00 -10.78 8.57
C LYS A 360 17.69 -9.51 8.11
N SER A 361 16.96 -8.55 7.57
CA SER A 361 17.51 -7.28 7.12
C SER A 361 18.11 -6.46 8.28
N LEU A 362 17.50 -6.47 9.45
CA LEU A 362 18.03 -5.79 10.64
C LEU A 362 19.28 -6.48 11.18
N LYS A 363 19.39 -7.80 11.07
CA LYS A 363 20.61 -8.54 11.46
C LYS A 363 21.84 -8.19 10.62
N GLU A 364 21.66 -7.77 9.38
CA GLU A 364 22.78 -7.34 8.51
C GLU A 364 23.54 -6.12 9.08
N TYR A 365 22.90 -5.34 9.97
CA TYR A 365 23.54 -4.23 10.70
C TYR A 365 24.37 -4.67 11.89
N ASN A 366 24.43 -5.97 12.20
CA ASN A 366 25.13 -6.55 13.34
C ASN A 366 24.78 -5.86 14.68
N PRO A 367 23.49 -5.71 15.03
CA PRO A 367 23.10 -5.13 16.32
C PRO A 367 23.68 -5.94 17.47
N LYS A 368 24.01 -5.30 18.59
CA LYS A 368 24.45 -6.03 19.78
C LYS A 368 23.35 -6.95 20.31
N ARG A 369 22.11 -6.53 20.17
CA ARG A 369 20.91 -7.31 20.47
C ARG A 369 19.75 -6.83 19.62
N LEU A 370 19.03 -7.77 18.98
CA LEU A 370 17.79 -7.52 18.26
C LEU A 370 16.60 -7.90 19.14
N VAL A 371 15.76 -6.94 19.47
CA VAL A 371 14.58 -7.11 20.32
C VAL A 371 13.32 -6.92 19.47
N THR A 372 12.40 -7.89 19.48
CA THR A 372 11.14 -7.81 18.75
C THR A 372 9.97 -7.73 19.73
N VAL A 373 9.13 -6.71 19.57
CA VAL A 373 7.86 -6.54 20.27
C VAL A 373 6.74 -6.75 19.28
N PHE A 374 5.91 -7.76 19.48
CA PHE A 374 4.80 -8.02 18.53
C PHE A 374 3.63 -8.76 19.17
N GLY A 375 2.49 -8.69 18.52
CA GLY A 375 1.31 -9.47 18.78
C GLY A 375 0.67 -9.93 17.47
N CYS A 376 -0.41 -10.68 17.56
CA CYS A 376 -1.18 -11.13 16.40
C CYS A 376 -2.65 -10.72 16.52
N GLY A 377 -3.30 -10.51 15.36
CA GLY A 377 -4.72 -10.21 15.32
C GLY A 377 -5.58 -11.43 15.61
N GLY A 378 -6.69 -11.22 16.33
CA GLY A 378 -7.76 -12.19 16.50
C GLY A 378 -8.57 -12.40 15.23
N ASN A 379 -9.40 -13.46 15.19
CA ASN A 379 -10.21 -13.86 14.03
C ASN A 379 -9.40 -14.00 12.73
N ARG A 380 -8.20 -14.54 12.86
CA ARG A 380 -7.27 -14.86 11.76
C ARG A 380 -6.81 -16.30 11.88
N ALA A 381 -6.21 -16.85 10.81
CA ALA A 381 -5.67 -18.20 10.81
C ALA A 381 -4.65 -18.39 11.96
N ARG A 382 -4.91 -19.35 12.84
CA ARG A 382 -4.09 -19.64 14.02
C ARG A 382 -2.65 -20.03 13.68
N GLY A 383 -2.43 -20.69 12.53
CA GLY A 383 -1.10 -21.07 12.05
C GLY A 383 -0.15 -19.89 11.96
N ARG A 384 -0.64 -18.70 11.56
CA ARG A 384 0.14 -17.45 11.50
C ARG A 384 0.76 -17.07 12.86
N ARG A 385 0.05 -17.33 13.98
CA ARG A 385 0.51 -17.04 15.34
C ARG A 385 1.72 -17.90 15.70
N PHE A 386 1.62 -19.20 15.41
CA PHE A 386 2.71 -20.16 15.64
C PHE A 386 3.93 -19.82 14.81
N GLU A 387 3.75 -19.54 13.53
CA GLU A 387 4.82 -19.19 12.59
C GLU A 387 5.52 -17.89 13.00
N MET A 388 4.79 -16.83 13.35
CA MET A 388 5.38 -15.57 13.80
C MET A 388 6.16 -15.74 15.12
N GLY A 389 5.64 -16.54 16.06
CA GLY A 389 6.34 -16.89 17.29
C GLY A 389 7.67 -17.60 17.04
N GLU A 390 7.65 -18.60 16.14
CA GLU A 390 8.85 -19.34 15.75
C GLU A 390 9.88 -18.45 15.03
N VAL A 391 9.45 -17.61 14.10
CA VAL A 391 10.31 -16.66 13.38
C VAL A 391 10.97 -15.66 14.34
N SER A 392 10.18 -15.03 15.21
CA SER A 392 10.72 -14.07 16.18
C SER A 392 11.74 -14.76 17.12
N SER A 393 11.41 -15.93 17.63
CA SER A 393 12.28 -16.69 18.53
C SER A 393 13.61 -17.11 17.89
N LYS A 394 13.61 -17.46 16.60
CA LYS A 394 14.81 -17.84 15.85
C LYS A 394 15.70 -16.65 15.48
N LEU A 395 15.09 -15.51 15.20
CA LEU A 395 15.80 -14.38 14.60
C LEU A 395 16.04 -13.22 15.57
N SER A 396 15.34 -13.14 16.69
CA SER A 396 15.59 -12.12 17.71
C SER A 396 16.40 -12.68 18.88
N ASP A 397 17.17 -11.82 19.53
CA ASP A 397 17.85 -12.16 20.77
C ASP A 397 16.92 -12.12 21.99
N PHE A 398 15.82 -11.36 21.84
CA PHE A 398 14.76 -11.27 22.84
C PHE A 398 13.42 -10.93 22.22
N THR A 399 12.38 -11.65 22.59
CA THR A 399 11.00 -11.44 22.10
C THR A 399 10.10 -10.93 23.23
N ILE A 400 9.34 -9.88 22.97
CA ILE A 400 8.29 -9.37 23.86
C ILE A 400 6.96 -9.65 23.16
N VAL A 401 6.20 -10.60 23.70
CA VAL A 401 4.90 -10.98 23.16
C VAL A 401 3.82 -10.14 23.84
N THR A 402 3.02 -9.43 23.04
CA THR A 402 1.99 -8.51 23.52
C THR A 402 0.69 -8.64 22.71
N SER A 403 -0.31 -7.86 23.05
CA SER A 403 -1.57 -7.77 22.32
C SER A 403 -1.44 -6.92 21.05
N ASP A 404 -2.25 -7.26 20.03
CA ASP A 404 -2.48 -6.48 18.82
C ASP A 404 -3.98 -6.10 18.77
N ASN A 405 -4.70 -6.43 17.70
CA ASN A 405 -6.15 -6.32 17.57
C ASN A 405 -6.82 -7.63 17.99
N PRO A 406 -7.22 -7.84 19.25
CA PRO A 406 -7.77 -9.13 19.69
C PRO A 406 -9.14 -9.43 19.04
N ARG A 407 -9.85 -8.41 18.56
CA ARG A 407 -11.19 -8.50 17.99
C ARG A 407 -12.15 -9.21 18.93
N PHE A 408 -12.63 -10.41 18.58
CA PHE A 408 -13.58 -11.18 19.38
C PHE A 408 -12.93 -12.29 20.19
N GLU A 409 -11.59 -12.40 20.20
CA GLU A 409 -10.85 -13.37 21.00
C GLU A 409 -10.25 -12.72 22.26
N GLU A 410 -9.97 -13.55 23.28
CA GLU A 410 -9.26 -13.07 24.46
C GLU A 410 -7.76 -12.88 24.15
N PRO A 411 -7.16 -11.73 24.54
CA PRO A 411 -5.75 -11.45 24.24
C PRO A 411 -4.77 -12.54 24.66
N MET A 412 -5.02 -13.15 25.82
CA MET A 412 -4.13 -14.20 26.37
C MET A 412 -4.20 -15.50 25.55
N ASP A 413 -5.33 -15.82 24.91
CA ASP A 413 -5.44 -17.01 24.07
C ASP A 413 -4.59 -16.84 22.82
N ILE A 414 -4.61 -15.63 22.21
CA ILE A 414 -3.77 -15.29 21.07
C ILE A 414 -2.28 -15.35 21.47
N ILE A 415 -1.93 -14.79 22.60
CA ILE A 415 -0.55 -14.81 23.13
C ILE A 415 -0.10 -16.26 23.37
N ASN A 416 -0.92 -17.09 23.97
CA ASN A 416 -0.61 -18.50 24.19
C ASN A 416 -0.36 -19.25 22.87
N ASP A 417 -1.12 -18.97 21.82
CA ASP A 417 -0.85 -19.50 20.48
C ASP A 417 0.53 -19.04 19.95
N ILE A 418 0.89 -17.77 20.13
CA ILE A 418 2.21 -17.27 19.72
C ILE A 418 3.33 -18.01 20.49
N LEU A 419 3.14 -18.25 21.79
CA LEU A 419 4.12 -18.92 22.63
C LEU A 419 4.39 -20.38 22.20
N VAL A 420 3.43 -21.07 21.56
CA VAL A 420 3.68 -22.38 20.96
C VAL A 420 4.85 -22.32 19.96
N GLY A 421 4.85 -21.30 19.09
CA GLY A 421 5.94 -21.07 18.15
C GLY A 421 7.25 -20.61 18.82
N VAL A 422 7.15 -19.75 19.83
CA VAL A 422 8.32 -19.27 20.60
C VAL A 422 9.04 -20.45 21.30
N HIS A 423 8.29 -21.32 21.95
CA HIS A 423 8.85 -22.49 22.64
C HIS A 423 9.49 -23.49 21.67
N LYS A 424 8.96 -23.62 20.46
CA LYS A 424 9.52 -24.53 19.44
C LYS A 424 10.97 -24.14 19.07
N ALA A 425 11.32 -22.87 19.15
CA ALA A 425 12.63 -22.37 18.77
C ALA A 425 13.51 -22.00 19.99
N ASP A 426 13.04 -22.20 21.22
CA ASP A 426 13.76 -22.01 22.50
C ASP A 426 14.37 -20.63 22.68
N GLY A 427 13.72 -19.56 22.15
CA GLY A 427 14.19 -18.20 22.28
C GLY A 427 13.83 -17.55 23.62
N LYS A 428 14.57 -16.55 24.01
CA LYS A 428 14.30 -15.75 25.22
C LYS A 428 13.11 -14.83 24.98
N TYR A 429 12.15 -14.83 25.90
CA TYR A 429 10.96 -14.00 25.79
C TYR A 429 10.42 -13.52 27.12
N VAL A 430 9.50 -12.55 27.01
CA VAL A 430 8.60 -12.13 28.11
C VAL A 430 7.21 -11.89 27.50
N THR A 431 6.18 -12.10 28.30
CA THR A 431 4.79 -11.81 27.91
C THR A 431 4.27 -10.62 28.69
N ILE A 432 3.85 -9.58 27.98
CA ILE A 432 3.26 -8.36 28.55
C ILE A 432 2.03 -8.02 27.71
N PRO A 433 0.81 -8.36 28.15
CA PRO A 433 -0.41 -8.22 27.35
C PRO A 433 -0.74 -6.79 26.97
N ASP A 434 -0.51 -5.81 27.85
CA ASP A 434 -0.69 -4.40 27.52
C ASP A 434 0.44 -3.90 26.63
N ARG A 435 0.07 -3.30 25.47
CA ARG A 435 1.06 -2.88 24.48
C ARG A 435 1.88 -1.67 24.96
N LYS A 436 1.29 -0.76 25.72
CA LYS A 436 2.02 0.38 26.30
C LYS A 436 3.05 -0.10 27.31
N ASP A 437 2.68 -1.05 28.16
CA ASP A 437 3.60 -1.64 29.15
C ASP A 437 4.70 -2.45 28.46
N ALA A 438 4.39 -3.13 27.35
CA ALA A 438 5.38 -3.84 26.53
C ALA A 438 6.41 -2.87 25.93
N ILE A 439 5.96 -1.71 25.40
CA ILE A 439 6.83 -0.65 24.88
C ILE A 439 7.68 -0.07 26.02
N ARG A 440 7.07 0.23 27.17
CA ARG A 440 7.78 0.71 28.37
C ARG A 440 8.87 -0.27 28.79
N TYR A 441 8.54 -1.55 28.89
CA TYR A 441 9.49 -2.59 29.26
C TYR A 441 10.66 -2.66 28.25
N ALA A 442 10.38 -2.60 26.95
CA ALA A 442 11.38 -2.63 25.90
C ALA A 442 12.39 -1.46 26.04
N ILE A 443 11.89 -0.23 26.30
CA ILE A 443 12.72 0.97 26.45
C ILE A 443 13.53 0.92 27.76
N LEU A 444 12.91 0.57 28.90
CA LEU A 444 13.58 0.48 30.18
C LEU A 444 14.71 -0.55 30.22
N ASN A 445 14.56 -1.65 29.50
CA ASN A 445 15.53 -2.73 29.39
C ASN A 445 16.47 -2.63 28.19
N ALA A 446 16.42 -1.51 27.46
CA ALA A 446 17.28 -1.26 26.31
C ALA A 446 18.74 -1.11 26.71
N LYS A 447 19.65 -1.71 25.93
CA LYS A 447 21.11 -1.65 26.11
C LYS A 447 21.74 -0.89 24.96
N ASP A 448 22.97 -0.44 25.17
CA ASP A 448 23.75 0.26 24.15
C ASP A 448 23.96 -0.65 22.93
N GLY A 449 23.54 -0.19 21.77
CA GLY A 449 23.64 -0.91 20.50
C GLY A 449 22.50 -1.89 20.22
N ASP A 450 21.42 -1.85 21.01
CA ASP A 450 20.20 -2.60 20.70
C ASP A 450 19.48 -2.02 19.47
N VAL A 451 18.82 -2.91 18.75
CA VAL A 451 17.77 -2.57 17.79
C VAL A 451 16.47 -3.16 18.29
N ILE A 452 15.49 -2.30 18.55
CA ILE A 452 14.16 -2.66 19.07
C ILE A 452 13.15 -2.38 17.96
N VAL A 453 12.42 -3.41 17.56
CA VAL A 453 11.36 -3.29 16.56
C VAL A 453 9.99 -3.58 17.15
N LEU A 454 9.06 -2.61 17.01
CA LEU A 454 7.64 -2.78 17.29
C LEU A 454 6.98 -3.23 16.00
N ALA A 455 6.65 -4.52 15.88
CA ALA A 455 6.11 -5.11 14.68
C ALA A 455 4.60 -5.36 14.77
N GLY A 456 3.93 -5.29 13.60
CA GLY A 456 2.53 -5.65 13.43
C GLY A 456 1.61 -4.47 13.18
N LYS A 457 1.64 -3.44 14.01
CA LYS A 457 0.73 -2.29 13.95
C LYS A 457 1.10 -1.28 12.85
N GLY A 458 2.38 -0.98 12.72
CA GLY A 458 2.86 -0.06 11.69
C GLY A 458 2.15 1.30 11.73
N HIS A 459 1.37 1.59 10.68
CA HIS A 459 0.63 2.85 10.54
C HIS A 459 -0.74 2.86 11.24
N GLU A 460 -1.21 1.72 11.76
CA GLU A 460 -2.51 1.66 12.45
C GLU A 460 -2.48 2.51 13.72
N ASP A 461 -3.53 3.28 13.92
CA ASP A 461 -3.72 4.20 15.05
C ASP A 461 -4.85 3.76 16.00
N TYR A 462 -5.23 2.48 15.94
CA TYR A 462 -6.31 1.91 16.74
C TYR A 462 -5.99 0.50 17.23
N GLN A 463 -6.71 0.08 18.26
CA GLN A 463 -6.85 -1.32 18.68
C GLN A 463 -8.32 -1.73 18.53
N GLU A 464 -8.58 -2.83 17.84
CA GLU A 464 -9.93 -3.34 17.63
C GLU A 464 -10.26 -4.41 18.67
N ILE A 465 -11.28 -4.12 19.52
CA ILE A 465 -11.78 -5.01 20.58
C ILE A 465 -13.29 -5.14 20.43
N LYS A 466 -13.79 -6.37 20.24
CA LYS A 466 -15.23 -6.69 20.09
C LYS A 466 -15.93 -5.82 19.03
N GLY A 467 -15.24 -5.57 17.91
CA GLY A 467 -15.76 -4.77 16.79
C GLY A 467 -15.69 -3.26 16.99
N VAL A 468 -15.18 -2.78 18.13
CA VAL A 468 -14.97 -1.35 18.42
C VAL A 468 -13.51 -1.00 18.25
N LYS A 469 -13.21 0.09 17.54
CA LYS A 469 -11.87 0.63 17.40
C LYS A 469 -11.60 1.67 18.48
N TYR A 470 -10.60 1.40 19.31
CA TYR A 470 -10.12 2.31 20.34
C TYR A 470 -8.83 2.99 19.85
N PRO A 471 -8.66 4.31 20.04
CA PRO A 471 -7.42 5.01 19.67
C PRO A 471 -6.20 4.36 20.31
N MET A 472 -5.22 3.96 19.49
CA MET A 472 -3.94 3.41 19.94
C MET A 472 -2.90 3.55 18.83
N ASP A 473 -2.17 4.65 18.84
CA ASP A 473 -1.01 4.88 17.97
C ASP A 473 0.29 4.63 18.76
N GLU A 474 1.16 3.76 18.30
CA GLU A 474 2.42 3.45 18.98
C GLU A 474 3.32 4.68 19.15
N ARG A 475 3.26 5.66 18.24
CA ARG A 475 4.01 6.93 18.37
C ARG A 475 3.54 7.74 19.55
N VAL A 476 2.23 7.75 19.79
CA VAL A 476 1.63 8.40 20.97
C VAL A 476 2.03 7.65 22.22
N LEU A 477 1.92 6.31 22.25
CA LEU A 477 2.33 5.49 23.37
C LEU A 477 3.81 5.70 23.73
N ILE A 478 4.70 5.70 22.72
CA ILE A 478 6.13 5.99 22.91
C ILE A 478 6.30 7.40 23.48
N SER A 479 5.62 8.41 22.91
CA SER A 479 5.69 9.81 23.39
C SER A 479 5.23 9.97 24.84
N GLU A 480 4.30 9.17 25.31
CA GLU A 480 3.86 9.14 26.70
C GLU A 480 4.89 8.45 27.60
N VAL A 481 5.37 7.27 27.18
CA VAL A 481 6.33 6.45 27.94
C VAL A 481 7.64 7.20 28.16
N ILE A 482 8.19 7.90 27.17
CA ILE A 482 9.45 8.65 27.34
C ILE A 482 9.33 9.88 28.26
N LYS A 483 8.12 10.28 28.63
CA LYS A 483 7.92 11.36 29.63
C LYS A 483 7.92 10.86 31.06
N GLU A 484 7.85 9.55 31.29
CA GLU A 484 7.92 8.95 32.63
C GLU A 484 9.33 9.09 33.19
N ASP A 485 9.44 9.44 34.48
CA ASP A 485 10.74 9.78 35.05
C ASP A 485 11.73 8.61 35.12
N GLU A 486 11.23 7.38 35.33
CA GLU A 486 12.03 6.16 35.25
C GLU A 486 12.61 5.94 33.83
N VAL A 487 11.84 6.25 32.79
CA VAL A 487 12.27 6.09 31.43
C VAL A 487 13.26 7.16 30.99
N LYS A 488 13.06 8.42 31.42
CA LYS A 488 14.03 9.52 31.20
C LYS A 488 15.42 9.20 31.74
N ALA A 489 15.47 8.48 32.85
CA ALA A 489 16.74 8.12 33.49
C ALA A 489 17.60 7.13 32.68
N VAL A 490 17.00 6.42 31.70
CA VAL A 490 17.68 5.41 30.87
C VAL A 490 17.84 5.83 29.40
N LEU A 491 17.24 6.93 28.99
CA LEU A 491 17.35 7.48 27.60
C LEU A 491 18.63 8.31 27.45
#